data_badee7dfe1aa244c53602b2af6a42a90
#
_entry.id   badee7dfe1aa244c53602b2af6a42a90
#
_cell.length_a   1.000
_cell.length_b   1.000
_cell.length_c   1.000
_cell.angle_alpha   90.00
_cell.angle_beta   90.00
_cell.angle_gamma   90.00
#
_symmetry.space_group_name_H-M   'P 1'
#
loop_
_entity.id
_entity.type
_entity.pdbx_description
1 polymer ?
#
loop_
_entity_poly.entity_id
_entity_poly.type
_entity_poly.pdbx_seq_one_letter_code
_entity_poly.pdbx_strand_id
1 'polypeptide(L)'
;NSTNVDAHDYEPTTSDIAKLQKAQVIIVNGAGYDAWAVKAAQSANATIVNAAAVGGVNDGENPHVWFSADVRKAVAQAITEAYEQADAAKKSDFDKLHDQWKSEENNVESKIAEVKQKSDGLAYAATESVASYLAEDMGLTDATPSGYARATANESEPTPTDIRQFADALKSGEIKLLIVNTQEESELTGKITNAAKSANVPMVNLTEQMPEQYDSLTAWMESLVDAFSQAIA
;
A
#
# COMPACT_ATOMS: atom_id res chain seq x y z
N ASN A 1 -15.26 -3.69 7.88
CA ASN A 1 -14.67 -4.06 6.59
C ASN A 1 -14.10 -5.45 6.73
N SER A 2 -14.46 -6.34 5.82
CA SER A 2 -13.89 -7.69 5.80
C SER A 2 -12.63 -7.63 4.93
N THR A 3 -11.49 -8.05 5.46
CA THR A 3 -10.24 -8.24 4.71
C THR A 3 -10.35 -9.30 3.60
N ASN A 4 -11.54 -9.88 3.41
CA ASN A 4 -11.84 -10.89 2.41
C ASN A 4 -12.59 -10.35 1.19
N VAL A 5 -12.78 -9.03 1.09
CA VAL A 5 -13.41 -8.38 -0.07
C VAL A 5 -12.36 -7.48 -0.69
N ASP A 6 -12.14 -7.67 -1.99
CA ASP A 6 -11.32 -6.77 -2.77
C ASP A 6 -11.86 -5.33 -2.62
N ALA A 7 -10.98 -4.40 -2.30
CA ALA A 7 -11.37 -3.01 -2.09
C ALA A 7 -11.81 -2.34 -3.41
N HIS A 8 -11.28 -2.78 -4.54
CA HIS A 8 -11.65 -2.32 -5.87
C HIS A 8 -13.10 -2.70 -6.24
N ASP A 9 -13.60 -3.83 -5.72
CA ASP A 9 -14.96 -4.34 -5.96
C ASP A 9 -15.97 -3.82 -4.92
N TYR A 10 -15.57 -2.91 -4.01
CA TYR A 10 -16.46 -2.45 -2.96
C TYR A 10 -17.57 -1.53 -3.49
N GLU A 11 -18.81 -2.00 -3.39
CA GLU A 11 -20.00 -1.19 -3.67
C GLU A 11 -20.56 -0.56 -2.39
N PRO A 12 -20.64 0.80 -2.30
CA PRO A 12 -21.14 1.49 -1.11
C PRO A 12 -22.63 1.26 -0.92
N THR A 13 -23.01 1.01 0.33
CA THR A 13 -24.43 0.98 0.70
C THR A 13 -25.00 2.39 0.91
N THR A 14 -26.33 2.52 0.88
CA THR A 14 -27.00 3.79 1.24
C THR A 14 -26.62 4.26 2.66
N SER A 15 -26.33 3.31 3.56
CA SER A 15 -25.88 3.60 4.92
C SER A 15 -24.50 4.25 4.93
N ASP A 16 -23.60 3.81 4.06
CA ASP A 16 -22.24 4.36 4.00
C ASP A 16 -22.26 5.81 3.47
N ILE A 17 -23.03 6.05 2.43
CA ILE A 17 -23.26 7.41 1.93
C ILE A 17 -23.86 8.32 3.02
N ALA A 18 -24.87 7.81 3.76
CA ALA A 18 -25.50 8.59 4.84
C ALA A 18 -24.56 8.89 6.01
N LYS A 19 -23.55 8.04 6.29
CA LYS A 19 -22.50 8.31 7.28
C LYS A 19 -21.57 9.41 6.80
N LEU A 20 -21.11 9.37 5.55
CA LEU A 20 -20.28 10.42 4.96
C LEU A 20 -20.96 11.79 5.00
N GLN A 21 -22.25 11.86 4.71
CA GLN A 21 -23.03 13.11 4.74
C GLN A 21 -23.09 13.77 6.12
N LYS A 22 -22.84 13.03 7.20
CA LYS A 22 -22.87 13.52 8.59
C LYS A 22 -21.47 13.78 9.17
N ALA A 23 -20.44 13.41 8.45
CA ALA A 23 -19.05 13.57 8.90
C ALA A 23 -18.63 15.05 8.85
N GLN A 24 -17.78 15.46 9.78
CA GLN A 24 -17.11 16.76 9.77
C GLN A 24 -15.76 16.70 9.05
N VAL A 25 -15.11 15.55 9.09
CA VAL A 25 -13.86 15.25 8.38
C VAL A 25 -14.07 13.94 7.63
N ILE A 26 -13.70 13.92 6.36
CA ILE A 26 -13.73 12.73 5.50
C ILE A 26 -12.32 12.51 4.98
N ILE A 27 -11.82 11.29 5.18
CA ILE A 27 -10.53 10.87 4.65
C ILE A 27 -10.80 9.88 3.53
N VAL A 28 -10.24 10.14 2.36
CA VAL A 28 -10.32 9.27 1.17
C VAL A 28 -8.91 8.94 0.69
N ASN A 29 -8.76 7.79 0.05
CA ASN A 29 -7.49 7.41 -0.54
C ASN A 29 -7.17 8.26 -1.77
N GLY A 30 -8.08 8.38 -2.72
CA GLY A 30 -7.86 9.02 -4.01
C GLY A 30 -7.15 8.10 -5.02
N ALA A 31 -6.54 8.70 -6.04
CA ALA A 31 -5.88 8.00 -7.15
C ALA A 31 -6.76 6.92 -7.83
N GLY A 32 -8.08 7.11 -7.82
CA GLY A 32 -9.04 6.17 -8.41
C GLY A 32 -9.50 5.04 -7.48
N TYR A 33 -8.81 4.77 -6.36
CA TYR A 33 -9.04 3.63 -5.48
C TYR A 33 -10.43 3.59 -4.85
N ASP A 34 -10.91 4.72 -4.36
CA ASP A 34 -12.19 4.88 -3.68
C ASP A 34 -13.04 6.00 -4.33
N ALA A 35 -13.13 5.98 -5.66
CA ALA A 35 -13.81 7.01 -6.46
C ALA A 35 -15.25 7.27 -5.97
N TRP A 36 -15.96 6.27 -5.46
CA TRP A 36 -17.29 6.41 -4.87
C TRP A 36 -17.27 7.29 -3.62
N ALA A 37 -16.24 7.14 -2.75
CA ALA A 37 -16.08 7.91 -1.52
C ALA A 37 -15.72 9.37 -1.85
N VAL A 38 -14.79 9.57 -2.79
CA VAL A 38 -14.43 10.90 -3.31
C VAL A 38 -15.67 11.64 -3.84
N LYS A 39 -16.48 10.97 -4.66
CA LYS A 39 -17.73 11.55 -5.21
C LYS A 39 -18.75 11.86 -4.10
N ALA A 40 -18.92 10.97 -3.13
CA ALA A 40 -19.85 11.19 -2.02
C ALA A 40 -19.38 12.33 -1.12
N ALA A 41 -18.08 12.44 -0.85
CA ALA A 41 -17.46 13.47 -0.04
C ALA A 41 -17.69 14.88 -0.63
N GLN A 42 -17.64 15.03 -1.96
CA GLN A 42 -17.88 16.32 -2.63
C GLN A 42 -19.25 16.94 -2.35
N SER A 43 -20.24 16.12 -2.00
CA SER A 43 -21.59 16.59 -1.65
C SER A 43 -21.80 16.74 -0.14
N ALA A 44 -20.83 16.40 0.69
CA ALA A 44 -20.88 16.57 2.14
C ALA A 44 -20.36 17.95 2.54
N ASN A 45 -20.84 18.45 3.69
CA ASN A 45 -20.30 19.69 4.29
C ASN A 45 -19.17 19.33 5.27
N ALA A 46 -18.07 18.77 4.74
CA ALA A 46 -16.97 18.26 5.52
C ALA A 46 -15.62 18.76 4.99
N THR A 47 -14.61 18.81 5.85
CA THR A 47 -13.22 18.93 5.43
C THR A 47 -12.77 17.60 4.83
N ILE A 48 -12.28 17.62 3.59
CA ILE A 48 -11.85 16.41 2.88
C ILE A 48 -10.34 16.33 2.86
N VAL A 49 -9.79 15.22 3.33
CA VAL A 49 -8.37 14.85 3.18
C VAL A 49 -8.30 13.74 2.14
N ASN A 50 -7.78 14.04 0.96
CA ASN A 50 -7.50 13.06 -0.09
C ASN A 50 -6.03 12.67 0.01
N ALA A 51 -5.74 11.44 0.42
CA ALA A 51 -4.38 10.97 0.73
C ALA A 51 -3.46 11.04 -0.50
N ALA A 52 -3.93 10.57 -1.65
CA ALA A 52 -3.16 10.62 -2.89
C ALA A 52 -2.83 12.07 -3.30
N ALA A 53 -3.83 12.96 -3.27
CA ALA A 53 -3.63 14.37 -3.61
C ALA A 53 -2.65 15.07 -2.65
N VAL A 54 -2.74 14.79 -1.34
CA VAL A 54 -1.81 15.29 -0.32
C VAL A 54 -0.39 14.77 -0.57
N GLY A 55 -0.26 13.52 -1.01
CA GLY A 55 1.01 12.89 -1.35
C GLY A 55 1.53 13.22 -2.76
N GLY A 56 0.80 14.00 -3.55
CA GLY A 56 1.18 14.35 -4.93
C GLY A 56 1.00 13.21 -5.94
N VAL A 57 0.18 12.20 -5.62
CA VAL A 57 -0.14 11.07 -6.50
C VAL A 57 -1.43 11.39 -7.27
N ASN A 58 -1.37 11.22 -8.60
CA ASN A 58 -2.47 11.56 -9.50
C ASN A 58 -3.37 10.35 -9.80
N ASP A 59 -4.57 10.62 -10.33
CA ASP A 59 -5.46 9.57 -10.83
C ASP A 59 -4.76 8.77 -11.94
N GLY A 60 -4.83 7.44 -11.85
CA GLY A 60 -4.19 6.50 -12.76
C GLY A 60 -2.74 6.13 -12.40
N GLU A 61 -2.16 6.74 -11.36
CA GLU A 61 -0.93 6.25 -10.74
C GLU A 61 -1.24 5.17 -9.69
N ASN A 62 -0.21 4.53 -9.12
CA ASN A 62 -0.39 3.47 -8.15
C ASN A 62 -1.16 3.99 -6.90
N PRO A 63 -2.36 3.45 -6.60
CA PRO A 63 -3.21 3.97 -5.54
C PRO A 63 -2.81 3.52 -4.13
N HIS A 64 -1.85 2.62 -3.97
CA HIS A 64 -1.47 2.02 -2.68
C HIS A 64 -0.58 2.97 -1.83
N VAL A 65 -1.03 4.20 -1.70
CA VAL A 65 -0.25 5.34 -1.14
C VAL A 65 0.09 5.18 0.33
N TRP A 66 -0.64 4.35 1.08
CA TRP A 66 -0.34 4.07 2.50
C TRP A 66 0.95 3.29 2.72
N PHE A 67 1.53 2.70 1.66
CA PHE A 67 2.85 2.09 1.70
C PHE A 67 4.00 3.10 1.58
N SER A 68 3.76 4.34 1.16
CA SER A 68 4.77 5.40 1.10
C SER A 68 4.94 6.10 2.45
N ALA A 69 6.17 6.15 2.97
CA ALA A 69 6.47 6.85 4.22
C ALA A 69 6.20 8.36 4.12
N ASP A 70 6.53 8.98 3.00
CA ASP A 70 6.33 10.41 2.79
C ASP A 70 4.83 10.75 2.70
N VAL A 71 4.04 9.92 2.02
CA VAL A 71 2.58 10.13 1.95
C VAL A 71 1.95 9.94 3.33
N ARG A 72 2.31 8.91 4.09
CA ARG A 72 1.79 8.71 5.44
C ARG A 72 2.03 9.92 6.34
N LYS A 73 3.23 10.52 6.30
CA LYS A 73 3.56 11.74 7.07
C LYS A 73 2.71 12.93 6.65
N ALA A 74 2.62 13.18 5.35
CA ALA A 74 1.85 14.29 4.81
C ALA A 74 0.35 14.16 5.15
N VAL A 75 -0.19 12.94 5.03
CA VAL A 75 -1.60 12.63 5.34
C VAL A 75 -1.88 12.77 6.85
N ALA A 76 -1.00 12.27 7.72
CA ALA A 76 -1.17 12.43 9.17
C ALA A 76 -1.20 13.90 9.59
N GLN A 77 -0.34 14.74 8.99
CA GLN A 77 -0.37 16.18 9.19
C GLN A 77 -1.70 16.79 8.72
N ALA A 78 -2.15 16.46 7.51
CA ALA A 78 -3.40 16.99 6.95
C ALA A 78 -4.63 16.55 7.75
N ILE A 79 -4.65 15.32 8.28
CA ILE A 79 -5.71 14.82 9.17
C ILE A 79 -5.72 15.62 10.47
N THR A 80 -4.56 15.87 11.06
CA THR A 80 -4.43 16.64 12.30
C THR A 80 -5.00 18.05 12.11
N GLU A 81 -4.60 18.73 11.05
CA GLU A 81 -5.10 20.07 10.70
C GLU A 81 -6.63 20.08 10.46
N ALA A 82 -7.17 19.05 9.81
CA ALA A 82 -8.59 18.91 9.59
C ALA A 82 -9.38 18.73 10.91
N TYR A 83 -8.84 17.95 11.85
CA TYR A 83 -9.44 17.80 13.19
C TYR A 83 -9.35 19.08 14.02
N GLU A 84 -8.23 19.82 13.96
CA GLU A 84 -8.10 21.11 14.62
C GLU A 84 -9.10 22.16 14.09
N GLN A 85 -9.36 22.13 12.78
CA GLN A 85 -10.37 23.01 12.17
C GLN A 85 -11.79 22.60 12.60
N ALA A 86 -12.06 21.30 12.74
CA ALA A 86 -13.37 20.80 13.16
C ALA A 86 -13.65 21.05 14.66
N ASP A 87 -12.63 20.98 15.53
CA ASP A 87 -12.74 21.22 16.97
C ASP A 87 -11.48 21.91 17.52
N ALA A 88 -11.42 23.23 17.35
CA ALA A 88 -10.30 24.05 17.80
C ALA A 88 -10.05 24.00 19.31
N ALA A 89 -11.08 23.64 20.12
CA ALA A 89 -10.93 23.52 21.56
C ALA A 89 -10.05 22.32 21.97
N LYS A 90 -9.94 21.32 21.09
CA LYS A 90 -9.11 20.11 21.28
C LYS A 90 -7.79 20.12 20.55
N LYS A 91 -7.38 21.26 19.99
CA LYS A 91 -6.12 21.36 19.24
C LYS A 91 -4.94 20.69 19.97
N SER A 92 -4.72 21.01 21.24
CA SER A 92 -3.61 20.43 22.02
C SER A 92 -3.68 18.90 22.16
N ASP A 93 -4.87 18.31 22.10
CA ASP A 93 -5.02 16.85 22.15
C ASP A 93 -4.70 16.22 20.81
N PHE A 94 -5.10 16.87 19.71
CA PHE A 94 -4.74 16.43 18.35
C PHE A 94 -3.24 16.56 18.11
N ASP A 95 -2.60 17.65 18.54
CA ASP A 95 -1.14 17.82 18.48
C ASP A 95 -0.43 16.66 19.19
N LYS A 96 -0.86 16.29 20.40
CA LYS A 96 -0.26 15.16 21.14
C LYS A 96 -0.41 13.82 20.44
N LEU A 97 -1.59 13.54 19.85
CA LEU A 97 -1.83 12.32 19.11
C LEU A 97 -0.96 12.27 17.86
N HIS A 98 -0.79 13.40 17.18
CA HIS A 98 0.12 13.51 16.05
C HIS A 98 1.59 13.24 16.44
N ASP A 99 2.05 13.83 17.56
CA ASP A 99 3.41 13.61 18.05
C ASP A 99 3.67 12.15 18.45
N GLN A 100 2.66 11.48 19.03
CA GLN A 100 2.75 10.04 19.33
C GLN A 100 2.87 9.23 18.06
N TRP A 101 1.97 9.44 17.10
CA TRP A 101 2.01 8.76 15.80
C TRP A 101 3.35 9.00 15.08
N LYS A 102 3.84 10.24 15.08
CA LYS A 102 5.12 10.62 14.47
C LYS A 102 6.30 9.87 15.10
N SER A 103 6.26 9.64 16.41
CA SER A 103 7.28 8.84 17.09
C SER A 103 7.30 7.38 16.61
N GLU A 104 6.12 6.79 16.41
CA GLU A 104 5.99 5.43 15.86
C GLU A 104 6.45 5.37 14.41
N GLU A 105 6.04 6.31 13.57
CA GLU A 105 6.44 6.37 12.17
C GLU A 105 7.98 6.54 12.03
N ASN A 106 8.62 7.33 12.88
CA ASN A 106 10.08 7.46 12.90
C ASN A 106 10.80 6.12 13.18
N ASN A 107 10.19 5.23 13.95
CA ASN A 107 10.72 3.88 14.17
C ASN A 107 10.64 3.05 12.88
N VAL A 108 9.49 3.12 12.18
CA VAL A 108 9.33 2.45 10.88
C VAL A 108 10.35 2.98 9.86
N GLU A 109 10.52 4.30 9.75
CA GLU A 109 11.50 4.91 8.84
C GLU A 109 12.95 4.51 9.18
N SER A 110 13.27 4.40 10.46
CA SER A 110 14.60 3.94 10.90
C SER A 110 14.87 2.51 10.43
N LYS A 111 13.89 1.62 10.54
CA LYS A 111 13.98 0.24 10.04
C LYS A 111 14.06 0.20 8.51
N ILE A 112 13.29 1.02 7.81
CA ILE A 112 13.37 1.16 6.34
C ILE A 112 14.81 1.55 5.93
N ALA A 113 15.40 2.54 6.62
CA ALA A 113 16.76 2.98 6.35
C ALA A 113 17.80 1.88 6.62
N GLU A 114 17.61 1.05 7.64
CA GLU A 114 18.49 -0.12 7.92
C GLU A 114 18.38 -1.19 6.82
N VAL A 115 17.16 -1.46 6.34
CA VAL A 115 16.94 -2.39 5.23
C VAL A 115 17.61 -1.83 3.97
N LYS A 116 17.40 -0.55 3.66
CA LYS A 116 17.98 0.12 2.49
C LYS A 116 19.49 -0.02 2.39
N GLN A 117 20.21 0.03 3.52
CA GLN A 117 21.67 -0.17 3.53
C GLN A 117 22.11 -1.55 3.02
N LYS A 118 21.22 -2.56 3.10
CA LYS A 118 21.53 -3.95 2.71
C LYS A 118 20.92 -4.31 1.34
N SER A 119 19.88 -3.62 0.91
CA SER A 119 19.05 -3.94 -0.24
C SER A 119 19.22 -3.00 -1.43
N ASP A 120 20.04 -1.94 -1.33
CA ASP A 120 20.15 -0.91 -2.37
C ASP A 120 20.47 -1.50 -3.73
N GLY A 121 19.56 -1.28 -4.68
CA GLY A 121 19.64 -1.84 -6.04
C GLY A 121 19.28 -3.32 -6.17
N LEU A 122 18.86 -4.00 -5.08
CA LEU A 122 18.41 -5.41 -5.18
C LEU A 122 17.12 -5.50 -6.01
N ALA A 123 17.14 -6.35 -7.04
CA ALA A 123 16.01 -6.53 -7.93
C ALA A 123 14.90 -7.37 -7.29
N TYR A 124 13.69 -6.85 -7.22
CA TYR A 124 12.50 -7.58 -6.85
C TYR A 124 11.52 -7.71 -8.01
N ALA A 125 10.58 -8.65 -7.89
CA ALA A 125 9.36 -8.63 -8.70
C ALA A 125 8.14 -8.82 -7.78
N ALA A 126 6.97 -8.43 -8.25
CA ALA A 126 5.74 -8.52 -7.49
C ALA A 126 4.60 -9.15 -8.30
N THR A 127 3.73 -9.89 -7.61
CA THR A 127 2.48 -10.38 -8.22
C THR A 127 1.48 -9.25 -8.45
N GLU A 128 1.64 -8.16 -7.68
CA GLU A 128 0.90 -6.93 -7.81
C GLU A 128 1.69 -5.76 -7.22
N SER A 129 1.46 -4.54 -7.71
CA SER A 129 2.24 -3.35 -7.35
C SER A 129 1.89 -2.75 -5.97
N VAL A 130 1.26 -3.52 -5.07
CA VAL A 130 0.76 -3.07 -3.76
C VAL A 130 1.84 -2.37 -2.93
N ALA A 131 2.99 -3.01 -2.75
CA ALA A 131 4.07 -2.49 -1.89
C ALA A 131 5.18 -1.74 -2.66
N SER A 132 4.92 -1.26 -3.87
CA SER A 132 5.96 -0.61 -4.70
C SER A 132 6.59 0.59 -4.01
N TYR A 133 5.80 1.45 -3.36
CA TYR A 133 6.32 2.60 -2.61
C TYR A 133 7.23 2.18 -1.45
N LEU A 134 6.82 1.16 -0.67
CA LEU A 134 7.64 0.66 0.43
C LEU A 134 8.93 0.01 -0.09
N ALA A 135 8.87 -0.71 -1.20
CA ALA A 135 10.04 -1.31 -1.84
C ALA A 135 11.01 -0.22 -2.34
N GLU A 136 10.51 0.86 -2.92
CA GLU A 136 11.29 2.02 -3.34
C GLU A 136 11.94 2.72 -2.14
N ASP A 137 11.21 2.96 -1.06
CA ASP A 137 11.73 3.53 0.18
C ASP A 137 12.90 2.69 0.74
N MET A 138 12.84 1.36 0.58
CA MET A 138 13.91 0.43 0.94
C MET A 138 15.02 0.29 -0.11
N GLY A 139 15.00 1.08 -1.19
CA GLY A 139 16.04 1.05 -2.24
C GLY A 139 16.00 -0.17 -3.15
N LEU A 140 14.91 -0.93 -3.17
CA LEU A 140 14.73 -2.05 -4.08
C LEU A 140 14.43 -1.56 -5.50
N THR A 141 14.82 -2.35 -6.51
CA THR A 141 14.56 -2.04 -7.93
C THR A 141 13.52 -3.01 -8.48
N ASP A 142 12.43 -2.48 -9.04
CA ASP A 142 11.41 -3.31 -9.67
C ASP A 142 11.92 -3.92 -10.97
N ALA A 143 11.94 -5.25 -11.03
CA ALA A 143 12.28 -6.08 -12.19
C ALA A 143 11.09 -6.94 -12.62
N THR A 144 9.87 -6.60 -12.23
CA THR A 144 8.67 -7.31 -12.66
C THR A 144 8.58 -7.26 -14.21
N PRO A 145 8.45 -8.39 -14.91
CA PRO A 145 8.37 -8.39 -16.35
C PRO A 145 7.25 -7.48 -16.87
N SER A 146 7.59 -6.59 -17.77
CA SER A 146 6.73 -5.45 -18.17
C SER A 146 5.39 -5.86 -18.79
N GLY A 147 5.30 -7.03 -19.43
CA GLY A 147 4.03 -7.57 -19.92
C GLY A 147 3.09 -7.93 -18.78
N TYR A 148 3.63 -8.60 -17.76
CA TYR A 148 2.90 -8.96 -16.54
C TYR A 148 2.47 -7.72 -15.75
N ALA A 149 3.43 -6.83 -15.43
CA ALA A 149 3.16 -5.60 -14.70
C ALA A 149 2.07 -4.73 -15.35
N ARG A 150 2.08 -4.64 -16.70
CA ARG A 150 1.07 -3.89 -17.44
C ARG A 150 -0.31 -4.55 -17.41
N ALA A 151 -0.36 -5.88 -17.44
CA ALA A 151 -1.63 -6.59 -17.36
C ALA A 151 -2.27 -6.38 -15.99
N THR A 152 -1.53 -6.59 -14.90
CA THR A 152 -2.03 -6.40 -13.54
C THR A 152 -2.40 -4.94 -13.24
N ALA A 153 -1.61 -3.97 -13.68
CA ALA A 153 -1.93 -2.55 -13.52
C ALA A 153 -3.21 -2.10 -14.28
N ASN A 154 -3.64 -2.85 -15.29
CA ASN A 154 -4.89 -2.61 -16.01
C ASN A 154 -6.02 -3.57 -15.59
N GLU A 155 -5.89 -4.24 -14.43
CA GLU A 155 -6.87 -5.22 -13.92
C GLU A 155 -7.23 -6.29 -14.97
N SER A 156 -6.26 -6.66 -15.81
CA SER A 156 -6.42 -7.64 -16.88
C SER A 156 -5.59 -8.88 -16.62
N GLU A 157 -6.07 -10.02 -17.09
CA GLU A 157 -5.37 -11.30 -16.91
C GLU A 157 -4.07 -11.34 -17.73
N PRO A 158 -2.88 -11.60 -17.12
CA PRO A 158 -1.62 -11.77 -17.82
C PRO A 158 -1.67 -12.93 -18.80
N THR A 159 -1.04 -12.77 -19.96
CA THR A 159 -0.99 -13.83 -20.96
C THR A 159 -0.10 -15.00 -20.52
N PRO A 160 -0.28 -16.22 -21.09
CA PRO A 160 0.63 -17.34 -20.84
C PRO A 160 2.10 -17.05 -21.17
N THR A 161 2.35 -16.08 -22.05
CA THR A 161 3.70 -15.63 -22.37
C THR A 161 4.29 -14.77 -21.26
N ASP A 162 3.48 -13.88 -20.64
CA ASP A 162 3.89 -13.04 -19.51
C ASP A 162 4.24 -13.90 -18.30
N ILE A 163 3.41 -14.91 -18.00
CA ILE A 163 3.67 -15.87 -16.92
C ILE A 163 4.97 -16.63 -17.13
N ARG A 164 5.22 -17.07 -18.39
CA ARG A 164 6.46 -17.78 -18.74
C ARG A 164 7.68 -16.88 -18.59
N GLN A 165 7.63 -15.64 -19.08
CA GLN A 165 8.70 -14.67 -18.93
C GLN A 165 9.01 -14.39 -17.45
N PHE A 166 7.97 -14.27 -16.61
CA PHE A 166 8.15 -14.09 -15.19
C PHE A 166 8.85 -15.31 -14.55
N ALA A 167 8.38 -16.52 -14.83
CA ALA A 167 9.00 -17.74 -14.32
C ALA A 167 10.47 -17.90 -14.79
N ASP A 168 10.79 -17.48 -16.02
CA ASP A 168 12.15 -17.54 -16.56
C ASP A 168 13.05 -16.48 -15.89
N ALA A 169 12.56 -15.26 -15.60
CA ALA A 169 13.30 -14.23 -14.89
C ALA A 169 13.61 -14.65 -13.42
N LEU A 170 12.69 -15.36 -12.75
CA LEU A 170 12.94 -15.95 -11.44
C LEU A 170 14.04 -17.02 -11.51
N LYS A 171 13.99 -17.91 -12.51
CA LYS A 171 14.97 -19.00 -12.68
C LYS A 171 16.35 -18.50 -13.11
N SER A 172 16.44 -17.41 -13.88
CA SER A 172 17.72 -16.83 -14.29
C SER A 172 18.51 -16.22 -13.14
N GLY A 173 17.85 -15.97 -12.00
CA GLY A 173 18.43 -15.29 -10.85
C GLY A 173 18.51 -13.76 -11.04
N GLU A 174 17.81 -13.21 -12.01
CA GLU A 174 17.63 -11.76 -12.20
C GLU A 174 16.83 -11.17 -11.03
N ILE A 175 15.74 -11.84 -10.65
CA ILE A 175 14.89 -11.46 -9.51
C ILE A 175 15.45 -12.11 -8.24
N LYS A 176 15.71 -11.30 -7.21
CA LYS A 176 16.26 -11.71 -5.93
C LYS A 176 15.23 -11.84 -4.81
N LEU A 177 14.06 -11.25 -4.99
CA LEU A 177 12.96 -11.24 -4.04
C LEU A 177 11.64 -11.24 -4.80
N LEU A 178 10.67 -12.03 -4.36
CA LEU A 178 9.30 -11.99 -4.85
C LEU A 178 8.37 -11.41 -3.78
N ILE A 179 7.65 -10.35 -4.10
CA ILE A 179 6.57 -9.81 -3.29
C ILE A 179 5.25 -10.44 -3.76
N VAL A 180 4.47 -10.99 -2.83
CA VAL A 180 3.22 -11.70 -3.13
C VAL A 180 2.06 -11.04 -2.40
N ASN A 181 1.07 -10.51 -3.13
CA ASN A 181 -0.23 -10.17 -2.55
C ASN A 181 -1.03 -11.46 -2.32
N THR A 182 -1.30 -11.79 -1.06
CA THR A 182 -2.03 -13.01 -0.68
C THR A 182 -3.55 -12.84 -0.70
N GLN A 183 -4.06 -11.65 -0.96
CA GLN A 183 -5.49 -11.40 -1.14
C GLN A 183 -5.95 -11.72 -2.57
N GLU A 184 -5.02 -11.75 -3.53
CA GLU A 184 -5.29 -12.07 -4.93
C GLU A 184 -4.61 -13.38 -5.37
N GLU A 185 -4.91 -14.47 -4.66
CA GLU A 185 -4.43 -15.79 -5.05
C GLU A 185 -5.24 -16.33 -6.24
N SER A 186 -4.52 -16.72 -7.30
CA SER A 186 -5.08 -17.33 -8.50
C SER A 186 -4.20 -18.50 -8.97
N GLU A 187 -4.69 -19.28 -9.95
CA GLU A 187 -3.86 -20.31 -10.58
C GLU A 187 -2.58 -19.71 -11.21
N LEU A 188 -2.66 -18.46 -11.70
CA LEU A 188 -1.53 -17.78 -12.34
C LEU A 188 -0.50 -17.33 -11.31
N THR A 189 -0.91 -16.68 -10.22
CA THR A 189 -0.01 -16.32 -9.12
C THR A 189 0.60 -17.55 -8.47
N GLY A 190 -0.15 -18.66 -8.41
CA GLY A 190 0.35 -19.97 -7.98
C GLY A 190 1.49 -20.51 -8.86
N LYS A 191 1.47 -20.30 -10.18
CA LYS A 191 2.57 -20.66 -11.08
C LYS A 191 3.84 -19.85 -10.80
N ILE A 192 3.69 -18.54 -10.54
CA ILE A 192 4.80 -17.64 -10.23
C ILE A 192 5.43 -18.01 -8.88
N THR A 193 4.62 -18.17 -7.82
CA THR A 193 5.12 -18.56 -6.49
C THR A 193 5.80 -19.92 -6.49
N ASN A 194 5.31 -20.90 -7.27
CA ASN A 194 5.97 -22.18 -7.46
C ASN A 194 7.30 -22.05 -8.22
N ALA A 195 7.40 -21.17 -9.21
CA ALA A 195 8.65 -20.89 -9.89
C ALA A 195 9.67 -20.25 -8.94
N ALA A 196 9.27 -19.30 -8.11
CA ALA A 196 10.12 -18.69 -7.08
C ALA A 196 10.64 -19.72 -6.07
N LYS A 197 9.76 -20.59 -5.55
CA LYS A 197 10.15 -21.71 -4.66
C LYS A 197 11.18 -22.62 -5.32
N SER A 198 10.94 -22.99 -6.58
CA SER A 198 11.86 -23.88 -7.34
C SER A 198 13.21 -23.25 -7.63
N ALA A 199 13.27 -21.92 -7.73
CA ALA A 199 14.49 -21.15 -7.95
C ALA A 199 15.15 -20.71 -6.62
N ASN A 200 14.59 -21.07 -5.47
CA ASN A 200 14.99 -20.61 -4.13
C ASN A 200 15.02 -19.07 -4.01
N VAL A 201 14.11 -18.37 -4.70
CA VAL A 201 13.92 -16.92 -4.54
C VAL A 201 13.11 -16.67 -3.27
N PRO A 202 13.63 -15.89 -2.30
CA PRO A 202 12.89 -15.51 -1.11
C PRO A 202 11.58 -14.82 -1.46
N MET A 203 10.56 -14.99 -0.61
CA MET A 203 9.26 -14.37 -0.81
C MET A 203 8.84 -13.56 0.42
N VAL A 204 8.30 -12.36 0.19
CA VAL A 204 7.57 -11.59 1.18
C VAL A 204 6.09 -11.64 0.83
N ASN A 205 5.31 -12.26 1.71
CA ASN A 205 3.87 -12.30 1.60
C ASN A 205 3.27 -11.10 2.34
N LEU A 206 2.37 -10.40 1.69
CA LEU A 206 1.66 -9.27 2.28
C LEU A 206 0.21 -9.26 1.81
N THR A 207 -0.56 -8.36 2.37
CA THR A 207 -1.93 -8.06 1.98
C THR A 207 -2.00 -6.60 1.55
N GLU A 208 -2.96 -6.27 0.73
CA GLU A 208 -3.26 -4.89 0.36
C GLU A 208 -3.88 -4.14 1.54
N GLN A 209 -4.82 -4.77 2.24
CA GLN A 209 -5.49 -4.22 3.40
C GLN A 209 -4.80 -4.65 4.70
N MET A 210 -4.82 -3.75 5.69
CA MET A 210 -4.27 -4.05 7.01
C MET A 210 -5.03 -5.21 7.67
N PRO A 211 -4.33 -6.30 8.03
CA PRO A 211 -4.94 -7.43 8.72
C PRO A 211 -5.44 -7.05 10.12
N GLU A 212 -6.49 -7.74 10.58
CA GLU A 212 -7.17 -7.44 11.86
C GLU A 212 -6.28 -7.63 13.11
N GLN A 213 -5.17 -8.36 13.01
CA GLN A 213 -4.24 -8.53 14.11
C GLN A 213 -3.41 -7.28 14.44
N TYR A 214 -3.42 -6.25 13.60
CA TYR A 214 -2.69 -5.01 13.83
C TYR A 214 -3.63 -3.91 14.30
N ASP A 215 -3.25 -3.25 15.39
CA ASP A 215 -4.02 -2.15 15.98
C ASP A 215 -3.71 -0.80 15.33
N SER A 216 -2.63 -0.69 14.55
CA SER A 216 -2.22 0.54 13.86
C SER A 216 -1.51 0.27 12.54
N LEU A 217 -1.57 1.26 11.64
CA LEU A 217 -0.86 1.23 10.37
C LEU A 217 0.66 1.16 10.59
N THR A 218 1.19 1.88 11.58
CA THR A 218 2.62 1.88 11.92
C THR A 218 3.09 0.50 12.37
N ALA A 219 2.33 -0.20 13.22
CA ALA A 219 2.65 -1.56 13.65
C ALA A 219 2.65 -2.56 12.47
N TRP A 220 1.70 -2.41 11.54
CA TRP A 220 1.66 -3.24 10.35
C TRP A 220 2.85 -2.96 9.43
N MET A 221 3.16 -1.69 9.15
CA MET A 221 4.32 -1.32 8.33
C MET A 221 5.63 -1.82 8.95
N GLU A 222 5.79 -1.69 10.27
CA GLU A 222 6.96 -2.21 10.98
C GLU A 222 7.13 -3.73 10.77
N SER A 223 6.04 -4.49 10.90
CA SER A 223 6.03 -5.94 10.66
C SER A 223 6.41 -6.30 9.22
N LEU A 224 5.94 -5.52 8.24
CA LEU A 224 6.30 -5.73 6.83
C LEU A 224 7.79 -5.45 6.59
N VAL A 225 8.33 -4.34 7.11
CA VAL A 225 9.76 -4.02 7.00
C VAL A 225 10.62 -5.12 7.63
N ASP A 226 10.21 -5.68 8.78
CA ASP A 226 10.88 -6.82 9.40
C ASP A 226 10.85 -8.07 8.51
N ALA A 227 9.72 -8.33 7.81
CA ALA A 227 9.62 -9.44 6.87
C ALA A 227 10.57 -9.25 5.66
N PHE A 228 10.66 -8.04 5.12
CA PHE A 228 11.64 -7.70 4.07
C PHE A 228 13.07 -7.88 4.57
N SER A 229 13.40 -7.39 5.76
CA SER A 229 14.73 -7.54 6.35
C SER A 229 15.15 -9.01 6.50
N GLN A 230 14.22 -9.89 6.89
CA GLN A 230 14.46 -11.33 7.01
C GLN A 230 14.63 -12.02 5.64
N ALA A 231 13.85 -11.60 4.64
CA ALA A 231 13.94 -12.20 3.31
C ALA A 231 15.22 -11.82 2.53
N ILE A 232 15.82 -10.67 2.87
CA ILE A 232 17.03 -10.14 2.21
C ILE A 232 18.32 -10.58 2.96
N ALA A 233 18.22 -11.05 4.22
CA ALA A 233 19.35 -11.50 5.02
C ALA A 233 19.94 -12.81 4.47
#